data_26d7d9e0e288a347ce4f6aa476b3f5ce
#
_entry.id   26d7d9e0e288a347ce4f6aa476b3f5ce
#
_cell.length_a   1.000
_cell.length_b   1.000
_cell.length_c   1.000
_cell.angle_alpha   90.00
_cell.angle_beta   90.00
_cell.angle_gamma   90.00
#
_symmetry.space_group_name_H-M   'P 1'
#
loop_
_entity.id
_entity.type
_entity.pdbx_description
1 polymer ?
#
loop_
_entity_poly.entity_id
_entity_poly.type
_entity_poly.pdbx_seq_one_letter_code
_entity_poly.pdbx_strand_id
1 'polypeptide(L)'
;MTTGRKVMVLGLDGMEPYTAKRLMDAGKMPNLKKMVENGAARENLELLGSMPTITPAQWTTLACGCNPGVHGITDFWNQDPENLDTIIYGLDSRLCQAEQLWNVTARAGLKTLVWQWPGSSWPPSSDSENLMVVDGTQPASVNYSIANIDIEKYVEASTEITENEFIDHIGSKNLGDAATDCVIDELDLEEESDEDKYAEFDASKTDAKANRAELLLNRYKMKRIKNVDFHKQGGAAMEQLAKVPFDKIKSTISEPTKWAKELPEGAREFITYTAGGQMRRPCLILKNADGIYDTVEVYRSKKDAEPLCTIVGEEMVTDVLDENLDHGKKTMATRSYKVLEIAPDGSKVRMWMSTAFKVDCDDRWSPKSIYKEVIENCGYVPPFTQMGGTTLEFAQKILTPSWEHNAMWQSRAINYLIKEKDLDVVFSHHHFIDHSAHQFWNFALQKPGMAPEEEYQKQIDKTYEVADEYIGSYLHLLDEGWTIILTSDHGEQIHTMPPARLGSAGGASAGIMRELGYTVMKKDENGNDTAEVDFSKTKALAVRTSYIWINTKGRDKYGSRQVRSRRTDHRRSLQIS
;
A
#
# COMPACT_ATOMS: atom_id res chain seq x y z
N MET A 1 -27.95 -10.42 32.44
CA MET A 1 -27.35 -9.98 31.17
C MET A 1 -26.20 -10.94 30.92
N THR A 2 -26.30 -11.75 29.87
CA THR A 2 -25.17 -12.56 29.43
C THR A 2 -24.13 -11.58 28.92
N THR A 3 -23.01 -11.43 29.63
CA THR A 3 -21.84 -10.74 29.13
C THR A 3 -21.40 -11.48 27.87
N GLY A 4 -21.79 -10.94 26.71
CA GLY A 4 -21.31 -11.45 25.42
C GLY A 4 -19.79 -11.37 25.42
N ARG A 5 -19.12 -12.39 24.85
CA ARG A 5 -17.66 -12.36 24.68
C ARG A 5 -17.33 -11.25 23.66
N LYS A 6 -16.39 -10.39 24.03
CA LYS A 6 -15.81 -9.40 23.10
C LYS A 6 -14.90 -10.12 22.09
N VAL A 7 -14.87 -9.65 20.84
CA VAL A 7 -14.15 -10.33 19.77
C VAL A 7 -13.29 -9.35 18.98
N MET A 8 -12.04 -9.71 18.78
CA MET A 8 -11.14 -9.03 17.84
C MET A 8 -10.78 -9.96 16.69
N VAL A 9 -11.03 -9.53 15.46
CA VAL A 9 -10.52 -10.17 14.24
C VAL A 9 -9.29 -9.39 13.80
N LEU A 10 -8.14 -10.01 13.95
CA LEU A 10 -6.83 -9.45 13.63
C LEU A 10 -6.38 -9.97 12.26
N GLY A 11 -6.47 -9.12 11.25
CA GLY A 11 -6.10 -9.44 9.88
C GLY A 11 -4.66 -9.05 9.55
N LEU A 12 -3.88 -9.99 9.06
CA LEU A 12 -2.52 -9.77 8.55
C LEU A 12 -2.48 -10.16 7.07
N ASP A 13 -2.35 -9.18 6.19
CA ASP A 13 -2.37 -9.37 4.75
C ASP A 13 -1.16 -10.16 4.26
N GLY A 14 -1.38 -11.14 3.38
CA GLY A 14 -0.31 -11.90 2.75
C GLY A 14 0.47 -12.84 3.67
N MET A 15 -0.02 -13.12 4.89
CA MET A 15 0.71 -13.93 5.86
C MET A 15 0.81 -15.40 5.44
N GLU A 16 1.98 -15.81 4.98
CA GLU A 16 2.26 -17.14 4.47
C GLU A 16 2.51 -18.13 5.62
N PRO A 17 1.76 -19.25 5.71
CA PRO A 17 1.77 -20.13 6.88
C PRO A 17 3.09 -20.87 7.12
N TYR A 18 3.83 -21.24 6.05
CA TYR A 18 5.11 -21.96 6.21
C TYR A 18 6.20 -21.06 6.77
N THR A 19 6.25 -19.80 6.33
CA THR A 19 7.17 -18.78 6.88
C THR A 19 6.83 -18.48 8.32
N ALA A 20 5.56 -18.27 8.64
CA ALA A 20 5.11 -18.05 10.01
C ALA A 20 5.50 -19.24 10.94
N LYS A 21 5.27 -20.47 10.49
CA LYS A 21 5.63 -21.68 11.25
C LYS A 21 7.14 -21.80 11.45
N ARG A 22 7.93 -21.60 10.39
CA ARG A 22 9.39 -21.58 10.46
C ARG A 22 9.91 -20.55 11.47
N LEU A 23 9.33 -19.36 11.49
CA LEU A 23 9.74 -18.29 12.40
C LEU A 23 9.27 -18.52 13.84
N MET A 24 8.10 -19.13 14.05
CA MET A 24 7.69 -19.59 15.39
C MET A 24 8.65 -20.65 15.93
N ASP A 25 9.04 -21.62 15.10
CA ASP A 25 9.97 -22.68 15.49
C ASP A 25 11.37 -22.13 15.78
N ALA A 26 11.79 -21.07 15.07
CA ALA A 26 13.02 -20.33 15.30
C ALA A 26 12.96 -19.36 16.51
N GLY A 27 11.81 -19.23 17.17
CA GLY A 27 11.63 -18.33 18.31
C GLY A 27 11.51 -16.84 17.94
N LYS A 28 11.32 -16.54 16.67
CA LYS A 28 11.22 -15.17 16.14
C LYS A 28 9.79 -14.61 16.15
N MET A 29 8.79 -15.47 16.34
CA MET A 29 7.38 -15.10 16.50
C MET A 29 6.79 -15.69 17.81
N PRO A 30 7.26 -15.21 18.97
CA PRO A 30 6.83 -15.77 20.25
C PRO A 30 5.37 -15.47 20.60
N ASN A 31 4.82 -14.35 20.16
CA ASN A 31 3.44 -13.95 20.43
C ASN A 31 2.45 -14.80 19.61
N LEU A 32 2.73 -15.01 18.33
CA LEU A 32 1.95 -15.93 17.50
C LEU A 32 2.03 -17.36 18.06
N LYS A 33 3.22 -17.81 18.44
CA LYS A 33 3.42 -19.12 19.07
C LYS A 33 2.56 -19.30 20.32
N LYS A 34 2.53 -18.28 21.18
CA LYS A 34 1.68 -18.26 22.39
C LYS A 34 0.20 -18.39 22.04
N MET A 35 -0.27 -17.70 20.98
CA MET A 35 -1.66 -17.83 20.51
C MET A 35 -1.97 -19.24 20.01
N VAL A 36 -1.09 -19.85 19.24
CA VAL A 36 -1.26 -21.20 18.69
C VAL A 36 -1.28 -22.25 19.80
N GLU A 37 -0.35 -22.15 20.77
CA GLU A 37 -0.23 -23.11 21.87
C GLU A 37 -1.39 -23.04 22.88
N ASN A 38 -1.98 -21.86 23.08
CA ASN A 38 -3.05 -21.65 24.06
C ASN A 38 -4.44 -21.50 23.43
N GLY A 39 -4.51 -21.53 22.11
CA GLY A 39 -5.74 -21.35 21.34
C GLY A 39 -6.14 -22.58 20.55
N ALA A 40 -6.81 -22.34 19.44
CA ALA A 40 -7.20 -23.37 18.47
C ALA A 40 -6.71 -22.93 17.07
N ALA A 41 -5.87 -23.74 16.48
CA ALA A 41 -5.35 -23.52 15.13
C ALA A 41 -5.31 -24.84 14.35
N ARG A 42 -5.32 -24.76 13.02
CA ARG A 42 -5.01 -25.92 12.20
C ARG A 42 -3.52 -26.22 12.30
N GLU A 43 -3.16 -27.49 12.19
CA GLU A 43 -1.75 -27.94 12.29
C GLU A 43 -0.85 -27.27 11.24
N ASN A 44 -1.37 -27.06 10.01
CA ASN A 44 -0.67 -26.42 8.93
C ASN A 44 -0.89 -24.90 8.86
N LEU A 45 -1.70 -24.31 9.74
CA LEU A 45 -2.13 -22.90 9.78
C LEU A 45 -2.84 -22.41 8.51
N GLU A 46 -3.19 -23.30 7.58
CA GLU A 46 -3.83 -22.90 6.33
C GLU A 46 -5.32 -22.57 6.53
N LEU A 47 -5.74 -21.47 5.92
CA LEU A 47 -7.14 -21.08 5.79
C LEU A 47 -7.70 -21.60 4.47
N LEU A 48 -8.93 -22.12 4.49
CA LEU A 48 -9.65 -22.42 3.26
C LEU A 48 -10.21 -21.12 2.70
N GLY A 49 -9.50 -20.58 1.70
CA GLY A 49 -9.93 -19.40 0.97
C GLY A 49 -10.96 -19.73 -0.10
N SER A 50 -11.48 -18.68 -0.71
CA SER A 50 -12.26 -18.75 -1.94
C SER A 50 -11.39 -18.36 -3.14
N MET A 51 -11.93 -18.47 -4.35
CA MET A 51 -11.27 -17.99 -5.56
C MET A 51 -11.94 -16.73 -6.06
N PRO A 52 -11.18 -15.73 -6.48
CA PRO A 52 -9.72 -15.63 -6.57
C PRO A 52 -9.03 -15.34 -5.23
N THR A 53 -7.79 -15.79 -5.08
CA THR A 53 -6.94 -15.51 -3.91
C THR A 53 -6.27 -14.16 -4.06
N ILE A 54 -7.04 -13.10 -3.92
CA ILE A 54 -6.62 -11.71 -4.08
C ILE A 54 -7.28 -10.86 -3.00
N THR A 55 -6.56 -9.90 -2.49
CA THR A 55 -6.91 -9.06 -1.33
C THR A 55 -8.38 -8.62 -1.29
N PRO A 56 -8.96 -7.92 -2.29
CA PRO A 56 -10.34 -7.45 -2.18
C PRO A 56 -11.37 -8.57 -2.06
N ALA A 57 -11.19 -9.65 -2.83
CA ALA A 57 -12.11 -10.76 -2.87
C ALA A 57 -12.09 -11.57 -1.56
N GLN A 58 -10.90 -11.80 -1.01
CA GLN A 58 -10.74 -12.60 0.20
C GLN A 58 -11.15 -11.84 1.46
N TRP A 59 -10.72 -10.58 1.62
CA TRP A 59 -11.15 -9.77 2.76
C TRP A 59 -12.68 -9.56 2.77
N THR A 60 -13.30 -9.39 1.59
CA THR A 60 -14.77 -9.34 1.51
C THR A 60 -15.40 -10.68 1.84
N THR A 61 -14.80 -11.81 1.41
CA THR A 61 -15.24 -13.16 1.78
C THR A 61 -15.21 -13.36 3.30
N LEU A 62 -14.14 -12.94 3.96
CA LEU A 62 -14.01 -12.98 5.43
C LEU A 62 -15.04 -12.09 6.12
N ALA A 63 -15.33 -10.92 5.53
CA ALA A 63 -16.28 -9.95 6.08
C ALA A 63 -17.73 -10.42 6.00
N CYS A 64 -18.13 -11.17 4.97
CA CYS A 64 -19.54 -11.54 4.73
C CYS A 64 -19.81 -13.05 4.76
N GLY A 65 -18.77 -13.90 4.88
CA GLY A 65 -18.93 -15.36 4.95
C GLY A 65 -19.44 -16.01 3.66
N CYS A 66 -19.31 -15.34 2.50
CA CYS A 66 -19.77 -15.87 1.23
C CYS A 66 -18.73 -15.70 0.11
N ASN A 67 -18.84 -16.49 -0.94
CA ASN A 67 -17.88 -16.49 -2.05
C ASN A 67 -18.00 -15.24 -2.93
N PRO A 68 -16.92 -14.87 -3.66
CA PRO A 68 -16.90 -13.72 -4.56
C PRO A 68 -18.03 -13.66 -5.58
N GLY A 69 -18.50 -14.81 -6.06
CA GLY A 69 -19.66 -14.89 -6.95
C GLY A 69 -20.98 -14.49 -6.30
N VAL A 70 -21.06 -14.40 -4.97
CA VAL A 70 -22.22 -13.95 -4.20
C VAL A 70 -22.07 -12.48 -3.80
N HIS A 71 -20.92 -12.09 -3.22
CA HIS A 71 -20.73 -10.71 -2.79
C HIS A 71 -20.33 -9.75 -3.92
N GLY A 72 -19.91 -10.25 -5.09
CA GLY A 72 -19.66 -9.46 -6.29
C GLY A 72 -18.30 -8.76 -6.35
N ILE A 73 -17.51 -8.81 -5.30
CA ILE A 73 -16.14 -8.24 -5.28
C ILE A 73 -15.16 -9.32 -5.72
N THR A 74 -14.55 -9.17 -6.88
CA THR A 74 -13.72 -10.20 -7.49
C THR A 74 -12.27 -9.75 -7.74
N ASP A 75 -12.01 -8.43 -7.76
CA ASP A 75 -10.70 -7.84 -8.02
C ASP A 75 -10.66 -6.40 -7.46
N PHE A 76 -9.48 -5.77 -7.47
CA PHE A 76 -9.31 -4.32 -7.24
C PHE A 76 -10.10 -3.49 -8.26
N TRP A 77 -10.29 -4.01 -9.46
CA TRP A 77 -10.92 -3.33 -10.59
C TRP A 77 -11.94 -4.27 -11.25
N ASN A 78 -13.18 -3.84 -11.29
CA ASN A 78 -14.25 -4.55 -11.97
C ASN A 78 -14.73 -3.78 -13.20
N GLN A 79 -15.33 -4.50 -14.15
CA GLN A 79 -16.06 -3.84 -15.23
C GLN A 79 -17.45 -3.37 -14.73
N ASP A 80 -17.88 -2.20 -15.21
CA ASP A 80 -19.24 -1.73 -14.95
C ASP A 80 -20.23 -2.58 -15.79
N PRO A 81 -21.20 -3.26 -15.16
CA PRO A 81 -22.21 -4.03 -15.90
C PRO A 81 -23.03 -3.23 -16.90
N GLU A 82 -23.19 -1.91 -16.66
CA GLU A 82 -23.91 -1.01 -17.57
C GLU A 82 -23.06 -0.59 -18.78
N ASN A 83 -21.75 -0.50 -18.57
CA ASN A 83 -20.79 -0.16 -19.61
C ASN A 83 -19.46 -0.87 -19.38
N LEU A 84 -19.25 -1.99 -20.06
CA LEU A 84 -18.06 -2.83 -19.90
C LEU A 84 -16.74 -2.16 -20.33
N ASP A 85 -16.76 -0.99 -20.99
CA ASP A 85 -15.59 -0.14 -21.22
C ASP A 85 -15.19 0.64 -19.95
N THR A 86 -16.10 0.77 -19.01
CA THR A 86 -15.85 1.49 -17.75
C THR A 86 -15.32 0.54 -16.70
N ILE A 87 -14.25 0.97 -16.03
CA ILE A 87 -13.64 0.25 -14.91
C ILE A 87 -14.09 0.92 -13.62
N ILE A 88 -14.60 0.13 -12.69
CA ILE A 88 -15.00 0.57 -11.36
C ILE A 88 -14.07 0.00 -10.30
N TYR A 89 -13.88 0.75 -9.22
CA TYR A 89 -12.99 0.36 -8.14
C TYR A 89 -13.65 -0.69 -7.23
N GLY A 90 -13.10 -1.91 -7.22
CA GLY A 90 -13.70 -3.08 -6.57
C GLY A 90 -13.78 -3.02 -5.05
N LEU A 91 -12.98 -2.17 -4.39
CA LEU A 91 -12.99 -2.04 -2.93
C LEU A 91 -14.13 -1.16 -2.39
N ASP A 92 -14.93 -0.54 -3.25
CA ASP A 92 -16.09 0.27 -2.85
C ASP A 92 -17.17 -0.61 -2.23
N SER A 93 -17.56 -0.35 -0.98
CA SER A 93 -18.55 -1.14 -0.25
C SER A 93 -19.92 -1.20 -0.94
N ARG A 94 -20.25 -0.17 -1.73
CA ARG A 94 -21.53 -0.09 -2.48
C ARG A 94 -21.64 -1.12 -3.59
N LEU A 95 -20.53 -1.76 -3.96
CA LEU A 95 -20.49 -2.86 -4.94
C LEU A 95 -20.72 -4.23 -4.27
N CYS A 96 -20.54 -4.33 -2.97
CA CYS A 96 -20.74 -5.57 -2.23
C CYS A 96 -22.24 -5.90 -2.16
N GLN A 97 -22.61 -7.05 -2.68
CA GLN A 97 -24.00 -7.52 -2.74
C GLN A 97 -24.40 -8.38 -1.52
N ALA A 98 -23.48 -8.62 -0.60
CA ALA A 98 -23.71 -9.36 0.63
C ALA A 98 -23.51 -8.46 1.85
N GLU A 99 -24.27 -8.72 2.91
CA GLU A 99 -24.15 -7.96 4.15
C GLU A 99 -22.86 -8.33 4.89
N GLN A 100 -22.10 -7.32 5.29
CA GLN A 100 -20.89 -7.50 6.08
C GLN A 100 -21.25 -7.79 7.55
N LEU A 101 -20.43 -8.60 8.21
CA LEU A 101 -20.64 -9.04 9.59
C LEU A 101 -20.66 -7.87 10.58
N TRP A 102 -19.86 -6.83 10.36
CA TRP A 102 -19.85 -5.63 11.21
C TRP A 102 -21.17 -4.85 11.17
N ASN A 103 -21.93 -4.88 10.07
CA ASN A 103 -23.27 -4.30 10.03
C ASN A 103 -24.24 -5.10 10.90
N VAL A 104 -24.10 -6.44 10.88
CA VAL A 104 -24.93 -7.33 11.71
C VAL A 104 -24.64 -7.10 13.19
N THR A 105 -23.36 -7.04 13.59
CA THR A 105 -22.97 -6.80 14.99
C THR A 105 -23.43 -5.43 15.48
N ALA A 106 -23.23 -4.38 14.70
CA ALA A 106 -23.66 -3.03 15.04
C ALA A 106 -25.18 -2.91 15.17
N ARG A 107 -25.95 -3.55 14.25
CA ARG A 107 -27.41 -3.60 14.33
C ARG A 107 -27.90 -4.39 15.54
N ALA A 108 -27.14 -5.37 15.99
CA ALA A 108 -27.44 -6.12 17.23
C ALA A 108 -27.10 -5.33 18.51
N GLY A 109 -26.63 -4.10 18.40
CA GLY A 109 -26.29 -3.21 19.52
C GLY A 109 -24.87 -3.38 20.06
N LEU A 110 -24.01 -4.14 19.33
CA LEU A 110 -22.60 -4.30 19.71
C LEU A 110 -21.77 -3.14 19.12
N LYS A 111 -20.99 -2.50 19.97
CA LYS A 111 -20.09 -1.43 19.56
C LYS A 111 -18.94 -2.01 18.73
N THR A 112 -18.96 -1.71 17.45
CA THR A 112 -18.10 -2.35 16.44
C THR A 112 -17.16 -1.33 15.81
N LEU A 113 -15.87 -1.67 15.75
CA LEU A 113 -14.85 -0.93 15.00
C LEU A 113 -14.37 -1.75 13.81
N VAL A 114 -14.32 -1.11 12.65
CA VAL A 114 -13.66 -1.62 11.45
C VAL A 114 -12.48 -0.73 11.13
N TRP A 115 -11.28 -1.28 11.27
CA TRP A 115 -10.04 -0.53 11.11
C TRP A 115 -9.28 -1.00 9.89
N GLN A 116 -9.24 -0.15 8.86
CA GLN A 116 -8.46 -0.36 7.64
C GLN A 116 -8.73 -1.69 6.91
N TRP A 117 -9.91 -2.26 7.06
CA TRP A 117 -10.26 -3.52 6.42
C TRP A 117 -10.45 -3.33 4.91
N PRO A 118 -9.60 -3.92 4.04
CA PRO A 118 -9.72 -3.78 2.60
C PRO A 118 -10.86 -4.67 2.07
N GLY A 119 -11.58 -4.13 1.11
CA GLY A 119 -12.75 -4.81 0.58
C GLY A 119 -14.02 -4.55 1.40
N SER A 120 -14.93 -3.84 0.78
CA SER A 120 -16.30 -3.56 1.24
C SER A 120 -16.47 -2.83 2.59
N SER A 121 -15.44 -2.19 3.12
CA SER A 121 -15.60 -1.42 4.37
C SER A 121 -15.97 0.05 4.14
N TRP A 122 -15.55 0.63 3.03
CA TRP A 122 -15.74 2.05 2.77
C TRP A 122 -16.47 2.35 1.44
N PRO A 123 -17.38 3.35 1.39
CA PRO A 123 -17.94 4.07 2.54
C PRO A 123 -18.72 3.11 3.47
N PRO A 124 -18.97 3.49 4.74
CA PRO A 124 -19.79 2.66 5.62
C PRO A 124 -21.12 2.30 4.97
N SER A 125 -21.51 1.04 5.03
CA SER A 125 -22.75 0.53 4.44
C SER A 125 -23.90 0.45 5.45
N SER A 126 -23.69 0.96 6.66
CA SER A 126 -24.69 1.07 7.71
C SER A 126 -24.55 2.44 8.40
N ASP A 127 -25.67 2.99 8.82
CA ASP A 127 -25.81 4.23 9.59
C ASP A 127 -25.95 3.99 11.10
N SER A 128 -25.68 2.78 11.56
CA SER A 128 -25.76 2.42 12.98
C SER A 128 -24.78 3.25 13.81
N GLU A 129 -25.26 3.84 14.91
CA GLU A 129 -24.43 4.55 15.87
C GLU A 129 -23.39 3.66 16.57
N ASN A 130 -23.59 2.33 16.52
CA ASN A 130 -22.65 1.35 17.06
C ASN A 130 -21.53 0.98 16.08
N LEU A 131 -21.48 1.55 14.88
CA LEU A 131 -20.47 1.24 13.87
C LEU A 131 -19.48 2.40 13.72
N MET A 132 -18.21 2.10 13.91
CA MET A 132 -17.09 2.98 13.59
C MET A 132 -16.26 2.36 12.46
N VAL A 133 -15.91 3.14 11.45
CA VAL A 133 -15.13 2.67 10.29
C VAL A 133 -13.99 3.63 9.99
N VAL A 134 -12.78 3.10 9.92
CA VAL A 134 -11.62 3.76 9.34
C VAL A 134 -11.33 3.12 7.98
N ASP A 135 -11.25 3.93 6.95
CA ASP A 135 -11.18 3.49 5.55
C ASP A 135 -10.08 2.47 5.28
N GLY A 136 -10.45 1.33 4.74
CA GLY A 136 -9.56 0.26 4.28
C GLY A 136 -9.60 0.03 2.76
N THR A 137 -10.16 0.97 1.98
CA THR A 137 -10.31 0.79 0.53
C THR A 137 -8.98 0.73 -0.22
N GLN A 138 -7.91 1.16 0.43
CA GLN A 138 -6.55 1.06 -0.09
C GLN A 138 -5.69 0.41 0.97
N PRO A 139 -5.34 -0.88 0.83
CA PRO A 139 -4.37 -1.51 1.71
C PRO A 139 -3.09 -0.70 1.76
N ALA A 140 -2.55 -0.50 2.94
CA ALA A 140 -1.36 0.32 3.18
C ALA A 140 -1.49 1.81 2.86
N SER A 141 -2.63 2.30 2.44
CA SER A 141 -2.74 3.69 1.99
C SER A 141 -4.03 4.37 2.42
N VAL A 142 -4.62 3.93 3.51
CA VAL A 142 -5.74 4.64 4.13
C VAL A 142 -5.37 6.09 4.32
N ASN A 143 -6.17 7.00 3.86
CA ASN A 143 -5.90 8.42 3.81
C ASN A 143 -4.77 8.86 2.85
N TYR A 144 -3.94 7.96 2.31
CA TYR A 144 -2.81 8.35 1.48
C TYR A 144 -3.21 9.07 0.21
N SER A 145 -4.30 8.64 -0.43
CA SER A 145 -4.80 9.29 -1.64
C SER A 145 -5.33 10.70 -1.39
N ILE A 146 -5.83 10.97 -0.19
CA ILE A 146 -6.46 12.25 0.20
C ILE A 146 -5.53 13.07 1.06
N ALA A 147 -4.89 12.45 2.04
CA ALA A 147 -4.03 13.12 3.01
C ALA A 147 -2.60 13.36 2.50
N ASN A 148 -2.13 12.57 1.54
CA ASN A 148 -0.80 12.75 0.98
C ASN A 148 -0.76 13.94 0.03
N ILE A 149 -0.11 15.00 0.45
CA ILE A 149 -0.01 16.29 -0.29
C ILE A 149 1.38 16.57 -0.83
N ASP A 150 2.37 15.73 -0.52
CA ASP A 150 3.72 15.83 -1.05
C ASP A 150 4.40 14.46 -0.99
N ILE A 151 5.16 14.08 -2.01
CA ILE A 151 5.79 12.77 -2.11
C ILE A 151 7.08 12.66 -1.30
N GLU A 152 7.61 11.44 -1.20
CA GLU A 152 8.89 11.15 -0.55
C GLU A 152 10.03 11.90 -1.23
N LYS A 153 11.09 12.17 -0.46
CA LYS A 153 12.28 12.86 -0.96
C LYS A 153 13.55 12.17 -0.53
N TYR A 154 14.49 12.11 -1.45
CA TYR A 154 15.84 11.68 -1.21
C TYR A 154 16.80 12.86 -1.40
N VAL A 155 17.52 13.20 -0.36
CA VAL A 155 18.43 14.36 -0.31
C VAL A 155 19.87 13.89 -0.34
N GLU A 156 20.63 14.39 -1.30
CA GLU A 156 22.09 14.30 -1.36
C GLU A 156 22.68 15.69 -1.19
N ALA A 157 23.34 15.92 -0.09
CA ALA A 157 24.10 17.15 0.13
C ALA A 157 25.59 16.84 0.18
N SER A 158 26.41 17.67 -0.47
CA SER A 158 27.87 17.50 -0.51
C SER A 158 28.59 18.81 -0.77
N THR A 159 29.83 18.92 -0.30
CA THR A 159 30.73 20.02 -0.64
C THR A 159 31.18 20.00 -2.11
N GLU A 160 31.01 18.87 -2.80
CA GLU A 160 31.33 18.72 -4.22
C GLU A 160 30.17 19.19 -5.14
N ILE A 161 28.97 19.29 -4.62
CA ILE A 161 27.81 19.81 -5.36
C ILE A 161 27.92 21.33 -5.41
N THR A 162 28.00 21.90 -6.61
CA THR A 162 28.17 23.33 -6.84
C THR A 162 26.87 24.11 -6.91
N GLU A 163 25.78 23.46 -7.26
CA GLU A 163 24.47 24.09 -7.42
C GLU A 163 23.37 23.22 -6.79
N ASN A 164 22.40 23.88 -6.16
CA ASN A 164 21.23 23.18 -5.63
C ASN A 164 20.28 22.81 -6.77
N GLU A 165 19.85 21.57 -6.81
CA GLU A 165 18.95 21.04 -7.83
C GLU A 165 17.79 20.31 -7.18
N PHE A 166 16.57 20.58 -7.66
CA PHE A 166 15.37 19.81 -7.33
C PHE A 166 14.94 19.03 -8.56
N ILE A 167 14.98 17.69 -8.47
CA ILE A 167 14.62 16.78 -9.55
C ILE A 167 13.29 16.14 -9.18
N ASP A 168 12.26 16.48 -9.95
CA ASP A 168 10.89 16.09 -9.70
C ASP A 168 10.61 14.67 -10.21
N HIS A 169 9.89 13.90 -9.40
CA HIS A 169 9.29 12.60 -9.75
C HIS A 169 10.24 11.62 -10.47
N ILE A 170 11.45 11.43 -9.94
CA ILE A 170 12.35 10.41 -10.48
C ILE A 170 11.91 9.01 -10.03
N GLY A 171 12.29 8.00 -10.82
CA GLY A 171 12.15 6.60 -10.44
C GLY A 171 13.33 6.11 -9.57
N SER A 172 13.13 5.03 -8.87
CA SER A 172 14.11 4.45 -7.96
C SER A 172 15.44 4.07 -8.62
N LYS A 173 15.45 3.74 -9.91
CA LYS A 173 16.68 3.43 -10.68
C LYS A 173 17.73 4.51 -10.62
N ASN A 174 17.34 5.76 -10.44
CA ASN A 174 18.25 6.90 -10.41
C ASN A 174 18.97 7.06 -9.06
N LEU A 175 18.75 6.15 -8.11
CA LEU A 175 19.51 6.11 -6.84
C LEU A 175 20.84 5.37 -6.94
N GLY A 176 21.14 4.75 -8.08
CA GLY A 176 22.38 3.99 -8.27
C GLY A 176 22.38 2.65 -7.55
N ASP A 177 21.23 2.02 -7.46
CA ASP A 177 21.04 0.68 -6.89
C ASP A 177 21.27 -0.39 -7.95
N ALA A 178 22.32 -1.19 -7.78
CA ALA A 178 22.66 -2.25 -8.72
C ALA A 178 21.54 -3.28 -8.91
N ALA A 179 20.74 -3.59 -7.88
CA ALA A 179 19.62 -4.51 -7.99
C ALA A 179 18.49 -3.91 -8.82
N THR A 180 18.19 -2.64 -8.62
CA THR A 180 17.17 -1.91 -9.37
C THR A 180 17.63 -1.66 -10.81
N ASP A 181 18.88 -1.25 -11.00
CA ASP A 181 19.45 -1.00 -12.34
C ASP A 181 19.45 -2.27 -13.20
N CYS A 182 19.89 -3.41 -12.65
CA CYS A 182 19.84 -4.70 -13.34
C CYS A 182 18.44 -5.05 -13.86
N VAL A 183 17.42 -4.73 -13.10
CA VAL A 183 16.04 -5.04 -13.46
C VAL A 183 15.52 -4.11 -14.53
N ILE A 184 15.84 -2.83 -14.43
CA ILE A 184 15.29 -1.79 -15.29
C ILE A 184 15.98 -1.80 -16.65
N ASP A 185 17.30 -2.04 -16.71
CA ASP A 185 18.04 -2.12 -17.96
C ASP A 185 17.62 -3.33 -18.80
N GLU A 186 17.17 -4.42 -18.14
CA GLU A 186 16.58 -5.57 -18.86
C GLU A 186 15.12 -5.35 -19.27
N LEU A 187 14.45 -4.32 -18.76
CA LEU A 187 13.05 -4.04 -19.05
C LEU A 187 12.83 -3.34 -20.39
N ASP A 188 13.89 -2.96 -21.10
CA ASP A 188 13.81 -2.26 -22.40
C ASP A 188 12.63 -1.28 -22.41
N LEU A 189 12.68 -0.30 -21.46
CA LEU A 189 11.65 0.71 -21.32
C LEU A 189 11.77 1.65 -22.53
N GLU A 190 11.19 1.26 -23.67
CA GLU A 190 11.00 2.19 -24.76
C GLU A 190 10.14 3.36 -24.26
N GLU A 191 10.59 4.58 -24.50
CA GLU A 191 9.73 5.77 -24.36
C GLU A 191 8.53 5.57 -25.28
N GLU A 192 7.33 5.54 -24.72
CA GLU A 192 6.12 5.44 -25.51
C GLU A 192 6.09 6.62 -26.51
N SER A 193 5.93 6.29 -27.80
CA SER A 193 5.56 7.30 -28.78
C SER A 193 4.19 7.88 -28.40
N ASP A 194 3.93 9.14 -28.75
CA ASP A 194 2.65 9.80 -28.45
C ASP A 194 1.43 9.05 -29.04
N GLU A 195 1.63 8.18 -30.01
CA GLU A 195 0.61 7.33 -30.63
C GLU A 195 0.23 6.11 -29.79
N ASP A 196 1.07 5.71 -28.82
CA ASP A 196 0.86 4.55 -27.95
C ASP A 196 0.35 4.94 -26.55
N LYS A 197 0.13 6.23 -26.30
CA LYS A 197 -0.62 6.64 -25.11
C LYS A 197 -1.96 5.94 -25.14
N TYR A 198 -2.33 5.30 -24.05
CA TYR A 198 -3.72 4.89 -23.82
C TYR A 198 -4.58 6.05 -24.32
N ALA A 199 -5.54 5.75 -25.22
CA ALA A 199 -6.51 6.72 -25.65
C ALA A 199 -6.90 7.52 -24.41
N GLU A 200 -6.56 8.82 -24.42
CA GLU A 200 -6.72 9.66 -23.24
C GLU A 200 -8.09 9.39 -22.67
N PHE A 201 -8.10 8.88 -21.46
CA PHE A 201 -9.34 8.58 -20.78
C PHE A 201 -10.07 9.92 -20.66
N ASP A 202 -11.11 10.09 -21.44
CA ASP A 202 -11.83 11.35 -21.54
C ASP A 202 -12.62 11.57 -20.24
N ALA A 203 -12.01 12.29 -19.32
CA ALA A 203 -12.57 12.66 -18.02
C ALA A 203 -13.97 13.32 -18.13
N SER A 204 -14.32 13.86 -19.30
CA SER A 204 -15.64 14.46 -19.54
C SER A 204 -16.77 13.44 -19.71
N LYS A 205 -16.44 12.16 -19.94
CA LYS A 205 -17.40 11.07 -20.18
C LYS A 205 -17.61 10.16 -18.98
N THR A 206 -16.91 10.40 -17.88
CA THR A 206 -16.93 9.51 -16.72
C THR A 206 -17.63 10.13 -15.53
N ASP A 207 -18.41 9.32 -14.84
CA ASP A 207 -18.99 9.72 -13.57
C ASP A 207 -17.89 9.81 -12.47
N ALA A 208 -18.22 10.38 -11.31
CA ALA A 208 -17.28 10.58 -10.19
C ALA A 208 -16.56 9.30 -9.72
N LYS A 209 -17.09 8.10 -10.02
CA LYS A 209 -16.50 6.82 -9.64
C LYS A 209 -15.34 6.45 -10.57
N ALA A 210 -15.49 6.69 -11.87
CA ALA A 210 -14.45 6.45 -12.84
C ALA A 210 -13.28 7.45 -12.68
N ASN A 211 -13.57 8.72 -12.40
CA ASN A 211 -12.56 9.73 -12.09
C ASN A 211 -11.66 9.34 -10.90
N ARG A 212 -12.21 8.61 -9.93
CA ARG A 212 -11.43 8.16 -8.77
C ARG A 212 -10.49 7.01 -9.12
N ALA A 213 -10.92 6.09 -9.97
CA ALA A 213 -10.07 5.03 -10.49
C ALA A 213 -8.93 5.60 -11.36
N GLU A 214 -9.24 6.62 -12.15
CA GLU A 214 -8.27 7.35 -12.98
C GLU A 214 -7.26 8.13 -12.14
N LEU A 215 -7.71 8.86 -11.11
CA LEU A 215 -6.80 9.54 -10.18
C LEU A 215 -5.81 8.57 -9.52
N LEU A 216 -6.26 7.36 -9.18
CA LEU A 216 -5.40 6.33 -8.63
C LEU A 216 -4.46 5.73 -9.69
N LEU A 217 -4.94 5.49 -10.90
CA LEU A 217 -4.13 5.02 -12.03
C LEU A 217 -3.10 6.07 -12.48
N ASN A 218 -3.51 7.33 -12.61
CA ASN A 218 -2.62 8.44 -12.98
C ASN A 218 -1.60 8.76 -11.90
N ARG A 219 -1.96 8.59 -10.63
CA ARG A 219 -1.03 8.78 -9.51
C ARG A 219 0.11 7.77 -9.55
N TYR A 220 -0.19 6.55 -9.96
CA TYR A 220 0.81 5.50 -10.15
C TYR A 220 1.39 5.49 -11.57
N LYS A 221 1.04 6.45 -12.46
CA LYS A 221 1.50 6.58 -13.86
C LYS A 221 2.13 5.29 -14.37
N MET A 222 1.29 4.28 -14.55
CA MET A 222 1.76 2.99 -15.04
C MET A 222 2.23 3.18 -16.48
N LYS A 223 3.51 3.45 -16.71
CA LYS A 223 4.09 3.38 -18.04
C LYS A 223 3.81 1.98 -18.58
N ARG A 224 3.29 1.94 -19.78
CA ARG A 224 3.10 0.67 -20.49
C ARG A 224 4.49 0.16 -20.85
N ILE A 225 4.84 -1.00 -20.32
CA ILE A 225 6.08 -1.66 -20.70
C ILE A 225 5.77 -2.45 -21.98
N LYS A 226 6.32 -2.00 -23.12
CA LYS A 226 6.27 -2.75 -24.38
C LYS A 226 7.38 -3.79 -24.40
N ASN A 227 7.11 -4.94 -25.02
CA ASN A 227 8.08 -6.00 -25.35
C ASN A 227 8.86 -6.57 -24.15
N VAL A 228 8.27 -6.54 -22.98
CA VAL A 228 8.90 -7.13 -21.80
C VAL A 228 8.84 -8.65 -21.87
N ASP A 229 10.00 -9.28 -21.89
CA ASP A 229 10.10 -10.73 -21.71
C ASP A 229 9.93 -11.07 -20.22
N PHE A 230 8.67 -11.22 -19.80
CA PHE A 230 8.32 -11.54 -18.43
C PHE A 230 8.94 -12.82 -17.89
N HIS A 231 9.39 -13.72 -18.77
CA HIS A 231 10.11 -14.92 -18.37
C HIS A 231 11.50 -14.62 -17.79
N LYS A 232 12.05 -13.43 -18.08
CA LYS A 232 13.35 -13.02 -17.58
C LYS A 232 13.29 -12.10 -16.35
N GLN A 233 12.15 -11.55 -15.98
CA GLN A 233 12.10 -10.31 -15.19
C GLN A 233 11.30 -10.34 -13.89
N GLY A 234 10.86 -11.46 -13.39
CA GLY A 234 10.31 -11.54 -12.03
C GLY A 234 8.97 -10.83 -11.75
N GLY A 235 8.21 -10.38 -12.75
CA GLY A 235 6.78 -10.08 -12.58
C GLY A 235 6.37 -8.68 -12.10
N ALA A 236 5.10 -8.54 -11.73
CA ALA A 236 4.41 -7.26 -11.46
C ALA A 236 5.02 -6.44 -10.32
N ALA A 237 5.62 -7.09 -9.32
CA ALA A 237 6.26 -6.39 -8.20
C ALA A 237 7.48 -5.58 -8.63
N MET A 238 8.30 -6.14 -9.53
CA MET A 238 9.44 -5.43 -10.09
C MET A 238 9.01 -4.22 -10.91
N GLU A 239 7.90 -4.32 -11.60
CA GLU A 239 7.27 -3.22 -12.32
C GLU A 239 6.78 -2.11 -11.36
N GLN A 240 6.28 -2.48 -10.19
CA GLN A 240 5.86 -1.55 -9.15
C GLN A 240 7.05 -0.81 -8.53
N LEU A 241 8.14 -1.51 -8.22
CA LEU A 241 9.36 -0.94 -7.67
C LEU A 241 10.00 0.10 -8.59
N ALA A 242 10.00 -0.18 -9.91
CA ALA A 242 10.53 0.73 -10.92
C ALA A 242 9.73 2.03 -11.08
N LYS A 243 8.53 2.11 -10.50
CA LYS A 243 7.54 3.17 -10.76
C LYS A 243 7.17 4.03 -9.56
N VAL A 244 7.69 3.76 -8.37
CA VAL A 244 7.41 4.61 -7.21
C VAL A 244 8.12 5.95 -7.40
N PRO A 245 7.38 7.03 -7.62
CA PRO A 245 8.00 8.33 -7.81
C PRO A 245 8.45 8.91 -6.46
N PHE A 246 9.59 9.54 -6.47
CA PHE A 246 10.07 10.36 -5.36
C PHE A 246 10.82 11.58 -5.94
N ASP A 247 11.01 12.61 -5.13
CA ASP A 247 11.83 13.76 -5.52
C ASP A 247 13.28 13.55 -5.07
N LYS A 248 14.24 13.85 -5.94
CA LYS A 248 15.65 13.89 -5.58
C LYS A 248 16.11 15.34 -5.42
N ILE A 249 16.80 15.60 -4.32
CA ILE A 249 17.36 16.92 -4.01
C ILE A 249 18.88 16.78 -3.95
N LYS A 250 19.58 17.57 -4.77
CA LYS A 250 21.01 17.78 -4.66
C LYS A 250 21.25 19.13 -4.00
N SER A 251 22.11 19.19 -3.00
CA SER A 251 22.36 20.42 -2.25
C SER A 251 23.83 20.62 -1.95
N THR A 252 24.27 21.86 -2.10
CA THR A 252 25.64 22.27 -1.73
C THR A 252 25.74 22.38 -0.22
N ILE A 253 26.75 21.76 0.38
CA ILE A 253 27.15 22.00 1.76
C ILE A 253 28.12 23.18 1.80
N SER A 254 27.83 24.18 2.61
CA SER A 254 28.61 25.40 2.76
C SER A 254 28.70 25.88 4.21
N GLU A 255 29.50 26.89 4.45
CA GLU A 255 29.49 27.64 5.71
C GLU A 255 28.16 28.34 5.91
N PRO A 256 27.59 28.34 7.13
CA PRO A 256 26.30 28.93 7.39
C PRO A 256 26.29 30.44 7.20
N THR A 257 25.25 30.96 6.56
CA THR A 257 25.10 32.40 6.32
C THR A 257 23.72 32.89 6.68
N LYS A 258 23.65 34.13 7.23
CA LYS A 258 22.40 34.86 7.48
C LYS A 258 21.43 34.15 8.45
N TRP A 259 21.95 33.42 9.40
CA TRP A 259 21.15 32.89 10.51
C TRP A 259 20.89 33.98 11.56
N ALA A 260 19.67 34.00 12.09
CA ALA A 260 19.28 34.96 13.12
C ALA A 260 19.79 34.58 14.53
N LYS A 261 20.15 33.32 14.73
CA LYS A 261 20.70 32.78 15.98
C LYS A 261 22.21 32.61 15.89
N GLU A 262 22.86 32.58 17.04
CA GLU A 262 24.26 32.17 17.17
C GLU A 262 24.37 30.67 16.89
N LEU A 263 25.38 30.29 16.10
CA LEU A 263 25.57 28.89 15.69
C LEU A 263 26.79 28.30 16.40
N PRO A 264 26.78 26.98 16.69
CA PRO A 264 27.95 26.27 17.17
C PRO A 264 29.14 26.41 16.22
N GLU A 265 30.35 26.41 16.77
CA GLU A 265 31.57 26.47 15.99
C GLU A 265 31.68 25.28 15.03
N GLY A 266 31.98 25.56 13.77
CA GLY A 266 32.12 24.58 12.71
C GLY A 266 30.79 24.03 12.18
N ALA A 267 29.64 24.62 12.53
CA ALA A 267 28.39 24.29 11.90
C ALA A 267 28.47 24.43 10.38
N ARG A 268 27.78 23.58 9.62
CA ARG A 268 27.64 23.67 8.16
C ARG A 268 26.17 23.75 7.79
N GLU A 269 25.87 24.25 6.61
CA GLU A 269 24.49 24.31 6.14
C GLU A 269 24.28 23.67 4.77
N PHE A 270 23.06 23.17 4.56
CA PHE A 270 22.52 22.81 3.25
C PHE A 270 21.03 23.15 3.17
N ILE A 271 20.40 22.95 2.03
CA ILE A 271 18.98 23.25 1.83
C ILE A 271 18.28 22.00 1.34
N THR A 272 17.13 21.67 1.96
CA THR A 272 16.18 20.76 1.38
C THR A 272 14.88 21.48 0.97
N TYR A 273 13.96 20.77 0.32
CA TYR A 273 12.75 21.36 -0.23
C TYR A 273 11.54 20.50 0.12
N THR A 274 10.40 21.17 0.30
CA THR A 274 9.07 20.55 0.47
C THR A 274 8.09 21.14 -0.55
N ALA A 275 6.85 20.64 -0.59
CA ALA A 275 5.80 21.11 -1.49
C ALA A 275 6.21 21.14 -2.97
N GLY A 276 6.73 19.99 -3.48
CA GLY A 276 7.17 19.90 -4.87
C GLY A 276 8.25 20.94 -5.24
N GLY A 277 9.20 21.22 -4.34
CA GLY A 277 10.28 22.18 -4.56
C GLY A 277 9.94 23.65 -4.27
N GLN A 278 8.69 23.96 -3.95
CA GLN A 278 8.23 25.36 -3.78
C GLN A 278 8.63 25.96 -2.43
N MET A 279 8.88 25.14 -1.41
CA MET A 279 9.23 25.59 -0.07
C MET A 279 10.62 25.11 0.32
N ARG A 280 11.49 26.04 0.72
CA ARG A 280 12.85 25.75 1.17
C ARG A 280 12.86 25.45 2.67
N ARG A 281 13.67 24.48 3.07
CA ARG A 281 13.97 24.14 4.46
C ARG A 281 15.48 24.17 4.66
N PRO A 282 16.02 25.19 5.31
CA PRO A 282 17.44 25.23 5.64
C PRO A 282 17.76 24.18 6.70
N CYS A 283 18.89 23.52 6.54
CA CYS A 283 19.40 22.51 7.45
C CYS A 283 20.78 22.91 7.98
N LEU A 284 21.05 22.56 9.23
CA LEU A 284 22.39 22.65 9.83
C LEU A 284 22.94 21.24 10.04
N ILE A 285 24.23 21.09 9.81
CA ILE A 285 25.00 19.91 10.17
C ILE A 285 25.91 20.30 11.35
N LEU A 286 25.75 19.59 12.47
CA LEU A 286 26.40 19.93 13.73
C LEU A 286 27.31 18.80 14.20
N LYS A 287 28.31 19.18 14.98
CA LYS A 287 29.25 18.26 15.63
C LYS A 287 28.75 17.84 17.00
N ASN A 288 29.02 16.61 17.36
CA ASN A 288 28.90 16.12 18.72
C ASN A 288 30.05 16.60 19.62
N ALA A 289 30.06 16.15 20.86
CA ALA A 289 31.10 16.50 21.84
C ALA A 289 32.52 16.04 21.44
N ASP A 290 32.63 15.02 20.59
CA ASP A 290 33.89 14.48 20.10
C ASP A 290 34.40 15.20 18.84
N GLY A 291 33.65 16.19 18.37
CA GLY A 291 33.98 16.98 17.19
C GLY A 291 33.64 16.34 15.86
N ILE A 292 32.87 15.24 15.88
CA ILE A 292 32.42 14.48 14.71
C ILE A 292 31.04 14.98 14.31
N TYR A 293 30.81 15.19 13.02
CA TYR A 293 29.49 15.54 12.52
C TYR A 293 28.57 14.32 12.55
N ASP A 294 27.49 14.40 13.33
CA ASP A 294 26.50 13.33 13.50
C ASP A 294 25.05 13.82 13.61
N THR A 295 24.83 15.12 13.56
CA THR A 295 23.52 15.71 13.82
C THR A 295 23.09 16.58 12.65
N VAL A 296 21.83 16.44 12.22
CA VAL A 296 21.16 17.33 11.27
C VAL A 296 19.95 17.98 11.93
N GLU A 297 19.90 19.30 11.92
CA GLU A 297 18.73 20.08 12.31
C GLU A 297 18.04 20.64 11.08
N VAL A 298 16.72 20.47 10.99
CA VAL A 298 15.89 20.98 9.89
C VAL A 298 15.08 22.18 10.39
N TYR A 299 15.10 23.27 9.66
CA TYR A 299 14.40 24.52 10.05
C TYR A 299 13.37 24.92 9.00
N ARG A 300 12.30 25.57 9.42
CA ARG A 300 11.35 26.23 8.52
C ARG A 300 12.00 27.45 7.86
N SER A 301 12.79 28.19 8.62
CA SER A 301 13.46 29.41 8.19
C SER A 301 14.75 29.63 9.00
N LYS A 302 15.76 30.26 8.41
CA LYS A 302 16.96 30.72 9.12
C LYS A 302 16.71 31.77 10.21
N LYS A 303 15.46 32.24 10.33
CA LYS A 303 15.01 33.19 11.37
C LYS A 303 14.50 32.49 12.62
N ASP A 304 14.22 31.21 12.54
CA ASP A 304 13.64 30.45 13.64
C ASP A 304 14.71 30.13 14.67
N ALA A 305 14.37 30.27 15.94
CA ALA A 305 15.26 29.93 17.05
C ALA A 305 15.41 28.41 17.20
N GLU A 306 14.31 27.68 17.03
CA GLU A 306 14.24 26.24 17.21
C GLU A 306 14.06 25.52 15.86
N PRO A 307 14.65 24.32 15.71
CA PRO A 307 14.45 23.50 14.53
C PRO A 307 13.03 22.89 14.49
N LEU A 308 12.60 22.51 13.30
CA LEU A 308 11.43 21.63 13.12
C LEU A 308 11.69 20.25 13.72
N CYS A 309 12.90 19.75 13.52
CA CYS A 309 13.39 18.51 14.11
C CYS A 309 14.92 18.49 14.16
N THR A 310 15.43 17.69 15.09
CA THR A 310 16.85 17.34 15.22
C THR A 310 17.00 15.84 15.03
N ILE A 311 17.87 15.42 14.12
CA ILE A 311 18.14 14.03 13.78
C ILE A 311 19.56 13.72 14.22
N VAL A 312 19.74 12.82 15.18
CA VAL A 312 21.04 12.41 15.69
C VAL A 312 21.41 11.04 15.14
N GLY A 313 22.55 10.94 14.49
CA GLY A 313 23.00 9.71 13.85
C GLY A 313 22.00 9.20 12.82
N GLU A 314 21.63 7.92 12.92
CA GLU A 314 20.66 7.27 12.03
C GLU A 314 19.27 7.14 12.68
N GLU A 315 18.92 7.96 13.66
CA GLU A 315 17.58 7.94 14.24
C GLU A 315 16.52 8.35 13.21
N MET A 316 15.33 7.74 13.29
CA MET A 316 14.16 8.19 12.56
C MET A 316 13.35 9.13 13.46
N VAL A 317 13.18 10.36 13.02
CA VAL A 317 12.34 11.34 13.71
C VAL A 317 10.98 11.37 13.01
N THR A 318 9.93 11.06 13.77
CA THR A 318 8.55 10.94 13.27
C THR A 318 7.70 12.13 13.73
N ASP A 319 6.50 12.26 13.15
CA ASP A 319 5.48 13.24 13.56
C ASP A 319 5.94 14.71 13.49
N VAL A 320 6.90 15.02 12.64
CA VAL A 320 7.40 16.39 12.48
C VAL A 320 6.35 17.24 11.77
N LEU A 321 5.79 18.19 12.51
CA LEU A 321 4.73 19.08 12.04
C LEU A 321 5.32 20.29 11.31
N ASP A 322 4.94 20.47 10.05
CA ASP A 322 5.40 21.58 9.21
C ASP A 322 4.31 22.09 8.27
N GLU A 323 4.48 23.33 7.79
CA GLU A 323 3.67 23.87 6.70
C GLU A 323 4.01 23.19 5.39
N ASN A 324 2.98 22.90 4.60
CA ASN A 324 3.10 22.40 3.24
C ASN A 324 2.06 23.08 2.34
N LEU A 325 1.97 22.69 1.07
CA LEU A 325 0.97 23.20 0.13
C LEU A 325 0.04 22.07 -0.31
N ASP A 326 -1.26 22.31 -0.14
CA ASP A 326 -2.32 21.47 -0.69
C ASP A 326 -3.03 22.28 -1.79
N HIS A 327 -2.85 21.89 -3.04
CA HIS A 327 -3.35 22.65 -4.22
C HIS A 327 -3.03 24.16 -4.15
N GLY A 328 -1.80 24.49 -3.75
CA GLY A 328 -1.32 25.87 -3.63
C GLY A 328 -1.78 26.62 -2.37
N LYS A 329 -2.55 25.99 -1.49
CA LYS A 329 -2.95 26.55 -0.19
C LYS A 329 -2.07 26.02 0.93
N LYS A 330 -1.61 26.90 1.80
CA LYS A 330 -0.87 26.49 3.00
C LYS A 330 -1.75 25.62 3.90
N THR A 331 -1.21 24.50 4.31
CA THR A 331 -1.81 23.58 5.26
C THR A 331 -0.74 22.97 6.16
N MET A 332 -1.14 22.42 7.31
CA MET A 332 -0.23 21.70 8.18
C MET A 332 -0.17 20.22 7.76
N ALA A 333 1.04 19.68 7.78
CA ALA A 333 1.27 18.28 7.48
C ALA A 333 2.37 17.69 8.38
N THR A 334 2.35 16.40 8.57
CA THR A 334 3.42 15.66 9.26
C THR A 334 4.33 14.95 8.28
N ARG A 335 5.60 14.83 8.66
CA ARG A 335 6.63 14.04 7.97
C ARG A 335 7.49 13.29 8.99
N SER A 336 8.12 12.23 8.49
CA SER A 336 9.26 11.59 9.14
C SER A 336 10.54 11.95 8.39
N TYR A 337 11.63 12.01 9.13
CA TYR A 337 12.97 12.30 8.61
C TYR A 337 13.95 11.26 9.11
N LYS A 338 14.93 10.90 8.28
CA LYS A 338 16.04 10.04 8.68
C LYS A 338 17.30 10.40 7.92
N VAL A 339 18.39 10.55 8.65
CA VAL A 339 19.72 10.61 8.05
C VAL A 339 20.16 9.19 7.72
N LEU A 340 20.56 8.96 6.49
CA LEU A 340 21.04 7.67 5.98
C LEU A 340 22.56 7.57 6.04
N GLU A 341 23.25 8.72 5.92
CA GLU A 341 24.69 8.82 5.96
C GLU A 341 25.08 10.25 6.34
N ILE A 342 26.06 10.39 7.21
CA ILE A 342 26.78 11.65 7.47
C ILE A 342 28.29 11.34 7.40
N ALA A 343 29.02 12.09 6.59
CA ALA A 343 30.46 11.99 6.59
C ALA A 343 31.01 12.60 7.90
N PRO A 344 31.95 11.95 8.61
CA PRO A 344 32.48 12.45 9.89
C PRO A 344 33.09 13.85 9.83
N ASP A 345 33.54 14.26 8.65
CA ASP A 345 34.09 15.59 8.38
C ASP A 345 33.01 16.61 7.93
N GLY A 346 31.76 16.21 7.87
CA GLY A 346 30.63 17.04 7.46
C GLY A 346 30.58 17.37 5.97
N SER A 347 31.37 16.68 5.12
CA SER A 347 31.43 16.95 3.68
C SER A 347 30.27 16.37 2.88
N LYS A 348 29.52 15.40 3.45
CA LYS A 348 28.42 14.69 2.79
C LYS A 348 27.31 14.34 3.76
N VAL A 349 26.06 14.48 3.30
CA VAL A 349 24.86 14.00 3.98
C VAL A 349 23.94 13.34 2.96
N ARG A 350 23.43 12.16 3.30
CA ARG A 350 22.26 11.53 2.64
C ARG A 350 21.12 11.51 3.64
N MET A 351 19.96 11.96 3.23
CA MET A 351 18.78 12.05 4.09
C MET A 351 17.51 11.64 3.32
N TRP A 352 16.64 10.93 4.00
CA TRP A 352 15.30 10.63 3.54
C TRP A 352 14.27 11.50 4.27
N MET A 353 13.21 11.86 3.54
CA MET A 353 12.03 12.53 4.05
C MET A 353 10.80 11.77 3.55
N SER A 354 9.90 11.41 4.45
CA SER A 354 8.66 10.72 4.08
C SER A 354 7.74 11.57 3.20
N THR A 355 6.68 10.97 2.71
CA THR A 355 5.51 11.73 2.22
C THR A 355 5.01 12.71 3.28
N ALA A 356 4.31 13.77 2.87
CA ALA A 356 3.67 14.69 3.80
C ALA A 356 2.18 14.37 3.93
N PHE A 357 1.73 14.12 5.16
CA PHE A 357 0.34 13.86 5.47
C PHE A 357 -0.32 15.09 6.06
N LYS A 358 -1.40 15.52 5.41
CA LYS A 358 -2.27 16.58 5.90
C LYS A 358 -2.86 16.20 7.25
N VAL A 359 -2.70 17.09 8.22
CA VAL A 359 -3.12 16.85 9.62
C VAL A 359 -4.64 16.94 9.79
N ASP A 360 -5.29 17.74 8.96
CA ASP A 360 -6.75 17.93 9.01
C ASP A 360 -7.39 17.14 7.88
N CYS A 361 -7.52 15.82 8.06
CA CYS A 361 -8.04 14.90 7.05
C CYS A 361 -8.89 13.79 7.67
N ASP A 362 -10.12 14.14 8.05
CA ASP A 362 -11.08 13.23 8.66
C ASP A 362 -12.02 12.53 7.67
N ASP A 363 -11.83 12.77 6.36
CA ASP A 363 -12.78 12.34 5.32
C ASP A 363 -12.89 10.81 5.16
N ARG A 364 -11.97 10.07 5.75
CA ARG A 364 -11.92 8.60 5.72
C ARG A 364 -12.21 7.95 7.06
N TRP A 365 -12.84 8.70 7.95
CA TRP A 365 -13.20 8.26 9.29
C TRP A 365 -14.70 8.42 9.51
N SER A 366 -15.34 7.41 10.05
CA SER A 366 -16.77 7.43 10.38
C SER A 366 -17.00 6.85 11.78
N PRO A 367 -17.58 7.62 12.70
CA PRO A 367 -17.84 9.05 12.59
C PRO A 367 -16.53 9.88 12.57
N LYS A 368 -16.55 11.04 11.94
CA LYS A 368 -15.38 11.93 11.83
C LYS A 368 -14.77 12.33 13.18
N SER A 369 -15.58 12.35 14.24
CA SER A 369 -15.12 12.71 15.58
C SER A 369 -14.02 11.80 16.12
N ILE A 370 -13.99 10.51 15.75
CA ILE A 370 -12.95 9.59 16.23
C ILE A 370 -11.57 9.94 15.69
N TYR A 371 -11.48 10.57 14.51
CA TYR A 371 -10.21 11.05 13.98
C TYR A 371 -9.52 12.01 14.94
N LYS A 372 -10.24 13.06 15.36
CA LYS A 372 -9.71 14.06 16.28
C LYS A 372 -9.29 13.45 17.62
N GLU A 373 -10.13 12.58 18.17
CA GLU A 373 -9.82 11.88 19.43
C GLU A 373 -8.55 11.04 19.33
N VAL A 374 -8.39 10.30 18.22
CA VAL A 374 -7.19 9.47 17.99
C VAL A 374 -5.94 10.35 17.84
N ILE A 375 -6.00 11.42 17.05
CA ILE A 375 -4.86 12.33 16.87
C ILE A 375 -4.43 12.97 18.19
N GLU A 376 -5.39 13.43 19.01
CA GLU A 376 -5.11 14.07 20.28
C GLU A 376 -4.49 13.12 21.33
N ASN A 377 -4.81 11.83 21.27
CA ASN A 377 -4.40 10.85 22.29
C ASN A 377 -3.33 9.85 21.82
N CYS A 378 -3.21 9.63 20.53
CA CYS A 378 -2.30 8.61 19.96
C CYS A 378 -1.23 9.18 19.03
N GLY A 379 -1.28 10.48 18.74
CA GLY A 379 -0.40 11.13 17.76
C GLY A 379 -0.95 11.07 16.34
N TYR A 380 -0.23 11.70 15.42
CA TYR A 380 -0.65 11.80 14.02
C TYR A 380 -0.60 10.46 13.30
N VAL A 381 -1.41 10.32 12.23
CA VAL A 381 -1.33 9.16 11.34
C VAL A 381 0.05 9.12 10.69
N PRO A 382 0.84 8.05 10.90
CA PRO A 382 2.18 7.98 10.33
C PRO A 382 2.17 7.95 8.81
N PRO A 383 3.04 8.71 8.15
CA PRO A 383 3.22 8.59 6.73
C PRO A 383 3.69 7.20 6.34
N PHE A 384 3.13 6.67 5.29
CA PHE A 384 3.52 5.41 4.69
C PHE A 384 4.67 5.61 3.71
N THR A 385 5.66 4.71 3.68
CA THR A 385 6.74 4.75 2.70
C THR A 385 6.71 3.56 1.75
N GLN A 386 7.10 3.81 0.50
CA GLN A 386 7.32 2.80 -0.53
C GLN A 386 8.77 2.79 -1.02
N MET A 387 9.54 3.86 -0.74
CA MET A 387 10.90 4.01 -1.25
C MET A 387 11.85 2.90 -0.75
N GLY A 388 11.64 2.44 0.47
CA GLY A 388 12.45 1.39 1.07
C GLY A 388 12.51 0.08 0.30
N GLY A 389 11.51 -0.19 -0.57
CA GLY A 389 11.47 -1.38 -1.40
C GLY A 389 12.44 -1.41 -2.58
N THR A 390 13.22 -0.37 -2.80
CA THR A 390 14.15 -0.30 -3.93
C THR A 390 15.51 -0.93 -3.66
N THR A 391 15.96 -0.90 -2.42
CA THR A 391 17.24 -1.48 -1.97
C THR A 391 17.12 -2.10 -0.59
N LEU A 392 18.04 -3.03 -0.26
CA LEU A 392 18.13 -3.57 1.10
C LEU A 392 18.49 -2.48 2.12
N GLU A 393 19.37 -1.55 1.76
CA GLU A 393 19.71 -0.42 2.64
C GLU A 393 18.45 0.38 3.01
N PHE A 394 17.63 0.75 2.02
CA PHE A 394 16.42 1.50 2.27
C PHE A 394 15.34 0.67 2.96
N ALA A 395 15.25 -0.63 2.65
CA ALA A 395 14.37 -1.53 3.37
C ALA A 395 14.68 -1.57 4.87
N GLN A 396 15.95 -1.69 5.21
CA GLN A 396 16.41 -1.78 6.60
C GLN A 396 16.37 -0.42 7.31
N LYS A 397 16.79 0.65 6.63
CA LYS A 397 16.89 1.98 7.24
C LYS A 397 15.60 2.79 7.23
N ILE A 398 14.70 2.55 6.27
CA ILE A 398 13.50 3.38 6.07
C ILE A 398 12.22 2.56 6.15
N LEU A 399 12.09 1.54 5.28
CA LEU A 399 10.83 0.81 5.13
C LEU A 399 10.42 0.12 6.43
N THR A 400 11.25 -0.76 6.95
CA THR A 400 10.94 -1.51 8.17
C THR A 400 10.70 -0.61 9.37
N PRO A 401 11.55 0.38 9.70
CA PRO A 401 11.26 1.30 10.81
C PRO A 401 9.98 2.12 10.63
N SER A 402 9.64 2.52 9.40
CA SER A 402 8.39 3.25 9.13
C SER A 402 7.17 2.38 9.35
N TRP A 403 7.22 1.12 8.92
CA TRP A 403 6.12 0.19 9.13
C TRP A 403 5.98 -0.26 10.58
N GLU A 404 7.10 -0.45 11.28
CA GLU A 404 7.09 -0.70 12.71
C GLU A 404 6.42 0.46 13.48
N HIS A 405 6.81 1.70 13.15
CA HIS A 405 6.17 2.90 13.71
C HIS A 405 4.66 2.94 13.40
N ASN A 406 4.28 2.64 12.16
CA ASN A 406 2.88 2.58 11.74
C ASN A 406 2.10 1.49 12.49
N ALA A 407 2.65 0.28 12.60
CA ALA A 407 2.04 -0.83 13.33
C ALA A 407 1.80 -0.49 14.80
N MET A 408 2.78 0.11 15.46
CA MET A 408 2.67 0.49 16.87
C MET A 408 1.73 1.68 17.08
N TRP A 409 1.69 2.63 16.17
CA TRP A 409 0.69 3.69 16.18
C TRP A 409 -0.73 3.13 16.02
N GLN A 410 -0.94 2.27 15.02
CA GLN A 410 -2.21 1.61 14.76
C GLN A 410 -2.69 0.83 15.99
N SER A 411 -1.77 0.09 16.62
CA SER A 411 -2.05 -0.63 17.86
C SER A 411 -2.49 0.30 18.99
N ARG A 412 -1.78 1.42 19.21
CA ARG A 412 -2.17 2.42 20.23
C ARG A 412 -3.55 2.99 19.96
N ALA A 413 -3.84 3.34 18.70
CA ALA A 413 -5.12 3.90 18.31
C ALA A 413 -6.28 2.92 18.51
N ILE A 414 -6.12 1.67 18.11
CA ILE A 414 -7.13 0.63 18.30
C ILE A 414 -7.34 0.34 19.80
N ASN A 415 -6.28 0.16 20.58
CA ASN A 415 -6.37 -0.09 22.02
C ASN A 415 -7.03 1.10 22.75
N TYR A 416 -6.69 2.33 22.36
CA TYR A 416 -7.35 3.54 22.87
C TYR A 416 -8.86 3.48 22.60
N LEU A 417 -9.28 3.21 21.37
CA LEU A 417 -10.70 3.14 21.01
C LEU A 417 -11.41 1.96 21.70
N ILE A 418 -10.77 0.80 21.84
CA ILE A 418 -11.33 -0.33 22.59
C ILE A 418 -11.73 0.11 23.98
N LYS A 419 -10.84 0.80 24.68
CA LYS A 419 -11.05 1.26 26.06
C LYS A 419 -12.05 2.41 26.14
N GLU A 420 -11.83 3.49 25.39
CA GLU A 420 -12.61 4.71 25.53
C GLU A 420 -14.04 4.60 24.96
N LYS A 421 -14.24 3.74 23.96
CA LYS A 421 -15.57 3.50 23.38
C LYS A 421 -16.25 2.26 23.97
N ASP A 422 -15.57 1.51 24.84
CA ASP A 422 -16.05 0.22 25.37
C ASP A 422 -16.53 -0.70 24.24
N LEU A 423 -15.61 -1.00 23.31
CA LEU A 423 -15.92 -1.79 22.12
C LEU A 423 -16.21 -3.24 22.47
N ASP A 424 -17.10 -3.87 21.68
CA ASP A 424 -17.45 -5.27 21.76
C ASP A 424 -16.80 -6.08 20.63
N VAL A 425 -16.65 -5.47 19.44
CA VAL A 425 -16.15 -6.15 18.25
C VAL A 425 -15.18 -5.24 17.51
N VAL A 426 -14.04 -5.80 17.13
CA VAL A 426 -13.02 -5.10 16.32
C VAL A 426 -12.63 -5.95 15.14
N PHE A 427 -12.65 -5.37 13.95
CA PHE A 427 -12.04 -5.88 12.73
C PHE A 427 -10.86 -4.99 12.40
N SER A 428 -9.65 -5.53 12.40
CA SER A 428 -8.44 -4.77 12.06
C SER A 428 -7.67 -5.44 10.93
N HIS A 429 -6.94 -4.63 10.18
CA HIS A 429 -6.09 -5.08 9.08
C HIS A 429 -4.72 -4.41 9.16
N HIS A 430 -3.67 -5.19 8.89
CA HIS A 430 -2.30 -4.71 8.76
C HIS A 430 -1.65 -5.32 7.51
N HIS A 431 -1.01 -4.48 6.68
CA HIS A 431 -0.62 -4.82 5.31
C HIS A 431 0.89 -5.06 5.11
N PHE A 432 1.72 -4.98 6.15
CA PHE A 432 3.17 -4.93 5.98
C PHE A 432 3.76 -6.20 5.37
N ILE A 433 3.23 -7.39 5.69
CA ILE A 433 3.75 -8.66 5.17
C ILE A 433 3.56 -8.71 3.65
N ASP A 434 2.33 -8.49 3.16
CA ASP A 434 2.02 -8.47 1.74
C ASP A 434 2.88 -7.44 0.99
N HIS A 435 2.94 -6.21 1.52
CA HIS A 435 3.74 -5.15 0.93
C HIS A 435 5.23 -5.53 0.78
N SER A 436 5.82 -6.12 1.81
CA SER A 436 7.21 -6.57 1.78
C SER A 436 7.44 -7.76 0.87
N ALA A 437 6.52 -8.72 0.85
CA ALA A 437 6.62 -9.88 -0.01
C ALA A 437 6.58 -9.48 -1.49
N HIS A 438 5.72 -8.56 -1.87
CA HIS A 438 5.69 -7.99 -3.21
C HIS A 438 7.01 -7.33 -3.62
N GLN A 439 7.75 -6.76 -2.68
CA GLN A 439 9.00 -6.07 -2.95
C GLN A 439 10.21 -7.02 -2.97
N PHE A 440 10.27 -7.98 -2.04
CA PHE A 440 11.51 -8.72 -1.80
C PHE A 440 11.46 -10.19 -2.22
N TRP A 441 10.30 -10.82 -2.26
CA TRP A 441 10.24 -12.24 -2.60
C TRP A 441 10.62 -12.55 -4.06
N ASN A 442 10.39 -11.60 -4.95
CA ASN A 442 10.76 -11.75 -6.36
C ASN A 442 12.27 -11.59 -6.61
N PHE A 443 13.03 -11.05 -5.67
CA PHE A 443 14.49 -10.98 -5.74
C PHE A 443 15.18 -12.33 -5.50
N ALA A 444 14.44 -13.40 -5.20
CA ALA A 444 14.95 -14.77 -5.24
C ALA A 444 15.50 -15.18 -6.63
N LEU A 445 15.13 -14.46 -7.68
CA LEU A 445 15.73 -14.63 -9.02
C LEU A 445 17.05 -13.86 -9.10
N GLN A 446 18.11 -14.48 -8.59
CA GLN A 446 19.43 -13.85 -8.50
C GLN A 446 19.96 -13.35 -9.83
N LYS A 447 20.35 -12.06 -9.88
CA LYS A 447 20.98 -11.41 -11.02
C LYS A 447 22.34 -10.82 -10.65
N PRO A 448 23.22 -10.57 -11.60
CA PRO A 448 24.48 -9.89 -11.32
C PRO A 448 24.25 -8.53 -10.64
N GLY A 449 24.96 -8.25 -9.57
CA GLY A 449 24.86 -7.01 -8.81
C GLY A 449 23.81 -7.00 -7.70
N MET A 450 22.94 -8.00 -7.62
CA MET A 450 21.99 -8.14 -6.51
C MET A 450 22.68 -8.69 -5.26
N ALA A 451 22.13 -8.37 -4.08
CA ALA A 451 22.50 -9.01 -2.83
C ALA A 451 22.13 -10.50 -2.87
N PRO A 452 22.78 -11.35 -2.05
CA PRO A 452 22.40 -12.75 -1.91
C PRO A 452 20.92 -12.91 -1.50
N GLU A 453 20.26 -13.95 -1.98
CA GLU A 453 18.85 -14.26 -1.64
C GLU A 453 18.60 -14.28 -0.13
N GLU A 454 19.58 -14.77 0.63
CA GLU A 454 19.51 -14.83 2.10
C GLU A 454 19.30 -13.47 2.75
N GLU A 455 19.81 -12.40 2.18
CA GLU A 455 19.65 -11.04 2.71
C GLU A 455 18.20 -10.54 2.49
N TYR A 456 17.60 -10.85 1.34
CA TYR A 456 16.20 -10.54 1.08
C TYR A 456 15.27 -11.38 1.97
N GLN A 457 15.62 -12.66 2.21
CA GLN A 457 14.88 -13.51 3.13
C GLN A 457 14.93 -12.98 4.57
N LYS A 458 16.09 -12.48 5.03
CA LYS A 458 16.21 -11.83 6.34
C LYS A 458 15.32 -10.58 6.44
N GLN A 459 15.21 -9.83 5.35
CA GLN A 459 14.33 -8.67 5.29
C GLN A 459 12.85 -9.06 5.41
N ILE A 460 12.42 -10.12 4.75
CA ILE A 460 11.07 -10.69 4.90
C ILE A 460 10.86 -11.20 6.32
N ASP A 461 11.82 -11.96 6.88
CA ASP A 461 11.75 -12.44 8.25
C ASP A 461 11.55 -11.32 9.26
N LYS A 462 12.24 -10.19 9.07
CA LYS A 462 12.08 -9.00 9.93
C LYS A 462 10.67 -8.41 9.86
N THR A 463 10.03 -8.48 8.70
CA THR A 463 8.64 -8.05 8.53
C THR A 463 7.68 -8.87 9.40
N TYR A 464 7.90 -10.19 9.47
CA TYR A 464 7.11 -11.07 10.33
C TYR A 464 7.39 -10.84 11.82
N GLU A 465 8.63 -10.49 12.20
CA GLU A 465 8.95 -10.09 13.57
C GLU A 465 8.16 -8.84 13.98
N VAL A 466 8.06 -7.84 13.11
CA VAL A 466 7.23 -6.64 13.33
C VAL A 466 5.73 -7.01 13.45
N ALA A 467 5.27 -7.94 12.60
CA ALA A 467 3.90 -8.43 12.70
C ALA A 467 3.65 -9.18 14.02
N ASP A 468 4.64 -9.91 14.54
CA ASP A 468 4.53 -10.58 15.84
C ASP A 468 4.47 -9.59 17.01
N GLU A 469 5.21 -8.48 16.95
CA GLU A 469 5.11 -7.38 17.91
C GLU A 469 3.72 -6.74 17.88
N TYR A 470 3.17 -6.54 16.68
CA TYR A 470 1.80 -6.05 16.48
C TYR A 470 0.76 -7.02 17.08
N ILE A 471 0.89 -8.33 16.86
CA ILE A 471 0.07 -9.35 17.53
C ILE A 471 0.20 -9.23 19.05
N GLY A 472 1.43 -9.16 19.55
CA GLY A 472 1.77 -9.07 20.96
C GLY A 472 1.07 -7.92 21.68
N SER A 473 0.90 -6.79 20.99
CA SER A 473 0.28 -5.59 21.52
C SER A 473 -1.21 -5.74 21.88
N TYR A 474 -1.86 -6.82 21.46
CA TYR A 474 -3.26 -7.12 21.76
C TYR A 474 -3.46 -8.29 22.72
N LEU A 475 -2.41 -9.06 23.06
CA LEU A 475 -2.58 -10.28 23.86
C LEU A 475 -3.11 -10.03 25.27
N HIS A 476 -2.95 -8.81 25.82
CA HIS A 476 -3.55 -8.43 27.10
C HIS A 476 -5.09 -8.51 27.07
N LEU A 477 -5.72 -8.34 25.92
CA LEU A 477 -7.17 -8.44 25.76
C LEU A 477 -7.70 -9.84 26.13
N LEU A 478 -6.87 -10.88 25.99
CA LEU A 478 -7.24 -12.25 26.41
C LEU A 478 -7.53 -12.32 27.90
N ASP A 479 -6.74 -11.60 28.72
CA ASP A 479 -6.95 -11.52 30.17
C ASP A 479 -8.19 -10.69 30.55
N GLU A 480 -8.64 -9.83 29.63
CA GLU A 480 -9.88 -9.04 29.74
C GLU A 480 -11.12 -9.78 29.21
N GLY A 481 -10.97 -11.05 28.81
CA GLY A 481 -12.08 -11.89 28.34
C GLY A 481 -12.41 -11.76 26.86
N TRP A 482 -11.57 -11.13 26.06
CA TRP A 482 -11.69 -11.11 24.62
C TRP A 482 -11.36 -12.44 23.97
N THR A 483 -11.94 -12.69 22.82
CA THR A 483 -11.48 -13.71 21.89
C THR A 483 -10.76 -13.03 20.74
N ILE A 484 -9.51 -13.40 20.47
CA ILE A 484 -8.73 -12.89 19.34
C ILE A 484 -8.72 -13.96 18.25
N ILE A 485 -9.15 -13.59 17.05
CA ILE A 485 -9.12 -14.42 15.84
C ILE A 485 -8.08 -13.83 14.90
N LEU A 486 -6.95 -14.51 14.73
CA LEU A 486 -5.94 -14.14 13.74
C LEU A 486 -6.28 -14.79 12.40
N THR A 487 -6.23 -14.00 11.33
CA THR A 487 -6.51 -14.47 9.97
C THR A 487 -5.67 -13.72 8.94
N SER A 488 -5.50 -14.32 7.77
CA SER A 488 -4.99 -13.68 6.56
C SER A 488 -5.97 -13.92 5.41
N ASP A 489 -5.90 -13.12 4.39
CA ASP A 489 -6.72 -13.27 3.18
C ASP A 489 -6.10 -14.29 2.21
N HIS A 490 -4.80 -14.26 2.04
CA HIS A 490 -4.00 -15.19 1.25
C HIS A 490 -2.60 -15.34 1.86
N GLY A 491 -1.80 -16.21 1.31
CA GLY A 491 -0.34 -16.25 1.50
C GLY A 491 0.35 -15.65 0.29
N GLU A 492 1.66 -15.70 0.30
CA GLU A 492 2.51 -15.23 -0.78
C GLU A 492 3.22 -16.39 -1.46
N GLN A 493 3.54 -16.21 -2.73
CA GLN A 493 4.27 -17.19 -3.52
C GLN A 493 5.37 -16.53 -4.32
N ILE A 494 6.58 -17.11 -4.26
CA ILE A 494 7.69 -16.68 -5.11
C ILE A 494 7.31 -16.93 -6.57
N HIS A 495 7.30 -15.88 -7.37
CA HIS A 495 7.09 -16.00 -8.80
C HIS A 495 8.40 -16.40 -9.46
N THR A 496 8.59 -17.69 -9.73
CA THR A 496 9.71 -18.19 -10.54
C THR A 496 9.53 -17.90 -12.03
N MET A 497 8.28 -17.71 -12.45
CA MET A 497 7.91 -17.22 -13.79
C MET A 497 6.73 -16.28 -13.65
N PRO A 498 6.81 -15.07 -14.22
CA PRO A 498 5.68 -14.15 -14.16
C PRO A 498 4.49 -14.79 -14.88
N PRO A 499 3.28 -14.70 -14.29
CA PRO A 499 2.08 -15.11 -15.00
C PRO A 499 1.97 -14.28 -16.28
N ALA A 500 1.59 -14.92 -17.36
CA ALA A 500 1.21 -14.19 -18.56
C ALA A 500 0.15 -13.15 -18.17
N ARG A 501 0.35 -11.88 -18.53
CA ARG A 501 -0.66 -10.84 -18.27
C ARG A 501 -1.93 -11.19 -19.03
N LEU A 502 -2.84 -11.79 -18.30
CA LEU A 502 -4.19 -12.03 -18.75
C LEU A 502 -4.97 -10.72 -18.54
N GLY A 503 -5.67 -10.25 -19.56
CA GLY A 503 -6.68 -9.21 -19.36
C GLY A 503 -6.27 -7.75 -19.57
N SER A 504 -5.07 -7.44 -20.04
CA SER A 504 -4.83 -6.12 -20.62
C SER A 504 -5.39 -6.06 -22.04
N ALA A 505 -5.88 -4.91 -22.48
CA ALA A 505 -6.39 -4.70 -23.86
C ALA A 505 -5.36 -5.07 -24.95
N GLY A 506 -4.06 -5.08 -24.61
CA GLY A 506 -2.96 -5.54 -25.46
C GLY A 506 -2.34 -6.87 -25.06
N GLY A 507 -2.89 -7.61 -24.08
CA GLY A 507 -2.34 -8.87 -23.58
C GLY A 507 -2.68 -10.07 -24.49
N ALA A 508 -1.90 -11.14 -24.36
CA ALA A 508 -2.09 -12.39 -25.12
C ALA A 508 -3.52 -12.95 -24.98
N SER A 509 -4.12 -12.83 -23.81
CA SER A 509 -5.48 -13.33 -23.55
C SER A 509 -6.57 -12.57 -24.28
N ALA A 510 -6.43 -11.27 -24.44
CA ALA A 510 -7.37 -10.47 -25.24
C ALA A 510 -7.29 -10.91 -26.72
N GLY A 511 -6.09 -11.16 -27.25
CA GLY A 511 -5.89 -11.72 -28.58
C GLY A 511 -6.52 -13.11 -28.75
N ILE A 512 -6.25 -14.03 -27.81
CA ILE A 512 -6.83 -15.38 -27.82
C ILE A 512 -8.36 -15.32 -27.76
N MET A 513 -8.93 -14.47 -26.90
CA MET A 513 -10.39 -14.32 -26.79
C MET A 513 -11.01 -13.80 -28.10
N ARG A 514 -10.31 -12.95 -28.82
CA ARG A 514 -10.72 -12.47 -30.15
C ARG A 514 -10.64 -13.55 -31.20
N GLU A 515 -9.51 -14.27 -31.29
CA GLU A 515 -9.34 -15.39 -32.22
C GLU A 515 -10.36 -16.51 -32.01
N LEU A 516 -10.69 -16.81 -30.75
CA LEU A 516 -11.73 -17.79 -30.39
C LEU A 516 -13.17 -17.26 -30.59
N GLY A 517 -13.34 -15.99 -30.98
CA GLY A 517 -14.65 -15.37 -31.20
C GLY A 517 -15.48 -15.19 -29.94
N TYR A 518 -14.83 -15.13 -28.76
CA TYR A 518 -15.47 -14.76 -27.51
C TYR A 518 -15.58 -13.24 -27.35
N THR A 519 -14.56 -12.50 -27.77
CA THR A 519 -14.56 -11.03 -27.83
C THR A 519 -14.64 -10.60 -29.30
N VAL A 520 -15.58 -9.71 -29.61
CA VAL A 520 -15.79 -9.17 -30.96
C VAL A 520 -15.54 -7.68 -30.92
N MET A 521 -14.70 -7.21 -31.85
CA MET A 521 -14.41 -5.76 -31.97
C MET A 521 -15.41 -5.10 -32.91
N LYS A 522 -15.68 -3.82 -32.70
CA LYS A 522 -16.40 -2.98 -33.67
C LYS A 522 -15.55 -2.85 -34.94
N LYS A 523 -16.22 -2.67 -36.06
CA LYS A 523 -15.59 -2.49 -37.37
C LYS A 523 -15.65 -1.02 -37.77
N ASP A 524 -14.59 -0.55 -38.44
CA ASP A 524 -14.56 0.73 -39.14
C ASP A 524 -15.30 0.66 -40.48
N GLU A 525 -15.34 1.77 -41.21
CA GLU A 525 -15.98 1.87 -42.53
C GLU A 525 -15.35 0.95 -43.57
N ASN A 526 -14.10 0.55 -43.39
CA ASN A 526 -13.36 -0.34 -44.27
C ASN A 526 -13.46 -1.81 -43.85
N GLY A 527 -14.18 -2.11 -42.76
CA GLY A 527 -14.36 -3.45 -42.23
C GLY A 527 -13.22 -3.95 -41.34
N ASN A 528 -12.25 -3.10 -40.98
CA ASN A 528 -11.18 -3.44 -40.05
C ASN A 528 -11.65 -3.33 -38.60
N ASP A 529 -11.02 -4.10 -37.70
CA ASP A 529 -11.28 -4.01 -36.27
C ASP A 529 -10.80 -2.66 -35.72
N THR A 530 -11.70 -1.98 -34.99
CA THR A 530 -11.35 -0.81 -34.20
C THR A 530 -10.79 -1.24 -32.84
N ALA A 531 -10.38 -0.29 -31.99
CA ALA A 531 -9.99 -0.55 -30.61
C ALA A 531 -11.18 -0.84 -29.67
N GLU A 532 -12.42 -0.64 -30.14
CA GLU A 532 -13.63 -0.77 -29.33
C GLU A 532 -14.24 -2.16 -29.40
N VAL A 533 -14.72 -2.64 -28.27
CA VAL A 533 -15.43 -3.94 -28.15
C VAL A 533 -16.88 -3.76 -28.59
N ASP A 534 -17.40 -4.67 -29.41
CA ASP A 534 -18.82 -4.82 -29.69
C ASP A 534 -19.47 -5.72 -28.62
N PHE A 535 -19.94 -5.12 -27.54
CA PHE A 535 -20.54 -5.85 -26.44
C PHE A 535 -21.83 -6.58 -26.81
N SER A 536 -22.52 -6.17 -27.87
CA SER A 536 -23.71 -6.88 -28.35
C SER A 536 -23.42 -8.25 -28.92
N LYS A 537 -22.18 -8.47 -29.39
CA LYS A 537 -21.69 -9.72 -29.97
C LYS A 537 -20.69 -10.46 -29.09
N THR A 538 -20.09 -9.76 -28.14
CA THR A 538 -19.08 -10.30 -27.23
C THR A 538 -19.73 -11.23 -26.21
N LYS A 539 -19.16 -12.40 -26.02
CA LYS A 539 -19.60 -13.42 -25.06
C LYS A 539 -18.83 -13.35 -23.75
N ALA A 540 -17.55 -13.01 -23.84
CA ALA A 540 -16.65 -12.91 -22.71
C ALA A 540 -15.48 -12.00 -23.05
N LEU A 541 -14.90 -11.37 -22.02
CA LEU A 541 -13.76 -10.49 -22.06
C LEU A 541 -12.66 -11.06 -21.16
N ALA A 542 -11.43 -11.00 -21.62
CA ALA A 542 -10.29 -11.06 -20.70
C ALA A 542 -10.18 -9.67 -20.05
N VAL A 543 -10.38 -9.62 -18.75
CA VAL A 543 -10.23 -8.40 -17.95
C VAL A 543 -8.91 -8.42 -17.19
N ARG A 544 -8.57 -7.32 -16.59
CA ARG A 544 -7.29 -7.15 -15.88
C ARG A 544 -6.97 -8.33 -14.98
N THR A 545 -5.69 -8.67 -14.93
CA THR A 545 -5.14 -9.81 -14.20
C THR A 545 -5.50 -11.17 -14.81
N SER A 546 -6.18 -12.06 -14.12
CA SER A 546 -6.34 -13.45 -14.53
C SER A 546 -7.78 -13.83 -14.86
N TYR A 547 -8.67 -12.83 -15.03
CA TYR A 547 -10.10 -13.10 -15.08
C TYR A 547 -10.68 -13.01 -16.50
N ILE A 548 -11.68 -13.86 -16.72
CA ILE A 548 -12.55 -13.79 -17.88
C ILE A 548 -13.93 -13.35 -17.40
N TRP A 549 -14.31 -12.14 -17.78
CA TRP A 549 -15.65 -11.62 -17.55
C TRP A 549 -16.61 -12.18 -18.58
N ILE A 550 -17.64 -12.89 -18.12
CA ILE A 550 -18.67 -13.43 -18.98
C ILE A 550 -19.77 -12.41 -19.13
N ASN A 551 -20.07 -11.99 -20.35
CA ASN A 551 -21.16 -11.06 -20.66
C ASN A 551 -22.52 -11.75 -20.43
N THR A 552 -23.08 -11.55 -19.23
CA THR A 552 -24.18 -12.36 -18.69
C THR A 552 -25.52 -11.68 -18.87
N LYS A 553 -26.48 -12.39 -19.45
CA LYS A 553 -27.88 -11.92 -19.58
C LYS A 553 -28.49 -11.66 -18.20
N GLY A 554 -29.06 -10.48 -18.03
CA GLY A 554 -29.71 -10.05 -16.80
C GLY A 554 -28.78 -9.41 -15.77
N ARG A 555 -27.45 -9.46 -15.98
CA ARG A 555 -26.46 -8.72 -15.21
C ARG A 555 -25.89 -7.56 -16.02
N ASP A 556 -25.42 -7.87 -17.23
CA ASP A 556 -24.76 -6.90 -18.10
C ASP A 556 -25.74 -6.35 -19.13
N LYS A 557 -25.62 -5.07 -19.48
CA LYS A 557 -26.54 -4.34 -20.37
C LYS A 557 -26.80 -5.04 -21.69
N TYR A 558 -25.77 -5.63 -22.29
CA TYR A 558 -25.84 -6.36 -23.55
C TYR A 558 -25.64 -7.86 -23.35
N GLY A 559 -25.90 -8.36 -22.16
CA GLY A 559 -25.63 -9.73 -21.78
C GLY A 559 -26.24 -10.77 -22.72
N SER A 560 -25.40 -11.60 -23.33
CA SER A 560 -25.77 -12.58 -24.34
C SER A 560 -25.81 -14.01 -23.81
N ARG A 561 -25.25 -14.29 -22.66
CA ARG A 561 -25.11 -15.64 -22.10
C ARG A 561 -26.00 -15.86 -20.87
N GLN A 562 -26.71 -16.97 -20.86
CA GLN A 562 -27.32 -17.48 -19.63
C GLN A 562 -26.26 -18.31 -18.88
N VAL A 563 -25.90 -17.88 -17.68
CA VAL A 563 -25.18 -18.74 -16.74
C VAL A 563 -26.20 -19.77 -16.23
N ARG A 564 -26.11 -21.01 -16.72
CA ARG A 564 -26.80 -22.11 -16.07
C ARG A 564 -26.12 -22.30 -14.71
N SER A 565 -26.77 -21.92 -13.61
CA SER A 565 -26.36 -22.38 -12.30
C SER A 565 -26.43 -23.92 -12.33
N ARG A 566 -25.29 -24.59 -12.48
CA ARG A 566 -25.19 -25.95 -12.00
C ARG A 566 -25.32 -25.84 -10.47
N ARG A 567 -26.50 -26.01 -9.93
CA ARG A 567 -26.64 -26.56 -8.59
C ARG A 567 -25.90 -27.88 -8.65
N THR A 568 -24.65 -27.89 -8.28
CA THR A 568 -23.90 -29.10 -7.98
C THR A 568 -24.61 -29.70 -6.77
N ASP A 569 -25.30 -30.75 -7.01
CA ASP A 569 -25.82 -31.64 -5.97
C ASP A 569 -24.58 -32.22 -5.27
N HIS A 570 -24.17 -31.60 -4.16
CA HIS A 570 -22.96 -31.93 -3.38
C HIS A 570 -22.96 -33.35 -2.80
N ARG A 571 -23.91 -34.18 -3.19
CA ARG A 571 -24.02 -35.58 -2.76
C ARG A 571 -23.35 -36.60 -3.70
N ARG A 572 -22.70 -36.17 -4.81
CA ARG A 572 -22.16 -37.12 -5.78
C ARG A 572 -20.68 -37.02 -6.12
N SER A 573 -19.87 -36.24 -5.40
CA SER A 573 -18.43 -36.11 -5.71
C SER A 573 -17.49 -36.76 -4.69
N LEU A 574 -17.95 -37.70 -3.88
CA LEU A 574 -17.11 -38.50 -2.98
C LEU A 574 -16.99 -39.95 -3.47
N GLN A 575 -16.85 -40.17 -4.77
CA GLN A 575 -16.38 -41.44 -5.32
C GLN A 575 -15.46 -41.13 -6.51
N ILE A 576 -14.21 -40.88 -6.21
CA ILE A 576 -13.11 -41.14 -7.13
C ILE A 576 -12.13 -42.01 -6.35
N SER A 577 -12.05 -43.25 -6.82
CA SER A 577 -11.09 -44.28 -6.47
C SER A 577 -9.65 -43.86 -6.77
#